data_907ca3b042b4a1123168947b23b30a95
#
_entry.id   907ca3b042b4a1123168947b23b30a95
#
_cell.length_a   1.000
_cell.length_b   1.000
_cell.length_c   1.000
_cell.angle_alpha   90.00
_cell.angle_beta   90.00
_cell.angle_gamma   90.00
#
_symmetry.space_group_name_H-M   'P 1'
#
loop_
_entity.id
_entity.type
_entity.pdbx_description
1 polymer ?
#
loop_
_entity_poly.entity_id
_entity_poly.type
_entity_poly.pdbx_seq_one_letter_code
_entity_poly.pdbx_strand_id
1 'polypeptide(L)' 'MTRAAADLETGQSGRVVRVAGMDDIGRRLLEMGVTPGVEIRRLGAAPLGDPIEFELRGYRLSLRKSEAQHVEVDSLQ' A
#
# COMPACT_ATOMS: atom_id res chain seq x y z
N MET A 1 -15.86 1.27 2.51
CA MET A 1 -15.21 2.59 2.67
C MET A 1 -13.73 2.47 2.33
N THR A 2 -13.22 3.38 1.55
CA THR A 2 -11.82 3.32 1.14
C THR A 2 -10.96 4.24 1.98
N ARG A 3 -9.68 3.92 1.99
CA ARG A 3 -8.67 4.74 2.65
C ARG A 3 -7.35 4.55 1.95
N ALA A 4 -6.37 5.37 2.26
CA ALA A 4 -5.03 5.18 1.72
C ALA A 4 -4.36 4.01 2.44
N ALA A 5 -3.51 3.28 1.70
CA ALA A 5 -2.74 2.21 2.32
C ALA A 5 -1.88 2.73 3.47
N ALA A 6 -1.44 3.99 3.37
CA ALA A 6 -0.65 4.62 4.43
C ALA A 6 -1.42 4.70 5.76
N ASP A 7 -2.75 4.63 5.71
CA ASP A 7 -3.59 4.74 6.90
C ASP A 7 -3.94 3.40 7.50
N LEU A 8 -3.52 2.30 6.91
CA LEU A 8 -3.70 0.99 7.50
C LEU A 8 -2.87 0.88 8.77
N GLU A 9 -3.39 0.16 9.74
CA GLU A 9 -2.65 -0.12 10.96
C GLU A 9 -1.85 -1.41 10.80
N THR A 10 -0.82 -1.56 11.61
CA THR A 10 0.00 -2.78 11.58
C THR A 10 -0.89 -4.00 11.74
N GLY A 11 -0.75 -4.95 10.84
CA GLY A 11 -1.53 -6.16 10.81
C GLY A 11 -2.83 -6.05 10.05
N GLN A 12 -3.21 -4.86 9.65
CA GLN A 12 -4.46 -4.64 8.93
C GLN A 12 -4.25 -4.85 7.43
N SER A 13 -5.25 -5.45 6.79
CA SER A 13 -5.23 -5.70 5.35
C SER A 13 -6.24 -4.82 4.63
N GLY A 14 -5.99 -4.60 3.35
CA GLY A 14 -6.91 -3.92 2.47
C GLY A 14 -6.77 -4.46 1.07
N ARG A 15 -7.82 -4.32 0.28
CA ARG A 15 -7.78 -4.68 -1.13
C ARG A 15 -7.59 -3.41 -1.94
N VAL A 16 -6.58 -3.42 -2.81
CA VAL A 16 -6.29 -2.26 -3.64
C VAL A 16 -7.46 -2.01 -4.57
N VAL A 17 -8.01 -0.80 -4.49
CA VAL A 17 -9.10 -0.36 -5.36
C VAL A 17 -8.51 0.40 -6.55
N ARG A 18 -7.53 1.25 -6.26
CA ARG A 18 -7.00 2.14 -7.27
C ARG A 18 -5.66 2.68 -6.80
N VAL A 19 -4.77 2.92 -7.75
CA VAL A 19 -3.52 3.64 -7.50
C VAL A 19 -3.69 5.02 -8.12
N ALA A 20 -3.73 6.04 -7.27
CA ALA A 20 -3.95 7.42 -7.72
C ALA A 20 -2.69 7.97 -8.38
N GLY A 21 -2.88 8.88 -9.32
CA GLY A 21 -1.77 9.56 -9.96
C GLY A 21 -1.33 8.87 -11.23
N MET A 22 -1.07 9.69 -12.23
CA MET A 22 -0.57 9.21 -13.54
C MET A 22 0.90 9.52 -13.69
N ASP A 23 1.55 9.82 -12.57
CA ASP A 23 2.97 10.20 -12.56
C ASP A 23 3.86 8.97 -12.37
N ASP A 24 5.14 9.22 -12.17
CA ASP A 24 6.13 8.16 -12.04
C ASP A 24 5.87 7.28 -10.81
N ILE A 25 5.33 7.88 -9.74
CA ILE A 25 5.03 7.12 -8.52
C ILE A 25 3.97 6.07 -8.81
N GLY A 26 2.88 6.47 -9.44
CA GLY A 26 1.80 5.54 -9.76
C GLY A 26 2.27 4.41 -10.66
N ARG A 27 3.06 4.74 -11.68
CA ARG A 27 3.58 3.71 -12.58
C ARG A 27 4.48 2.73 -11.86
N ARG A 28 5.35 3.25 -10.98
CA ARG A 28 6.27 2.39 -10.23
C ARG A 28 5.52 1.43 -9.32
N LEU A 29 4.47 1.93 -8.67
CA LEU A 29 3.66 1.08 -7.80
C LEU A 29 3.02 -0.06 -8.59
N LEU A 30 2.48 0.26 -9.76
CA LEU A 30 1.87 -0.78 -10.60
C LEU A 30 2.90 -1.81 -11.03
N GLU A 31 4.10 -1.36 -11.38
CA GLU A 31 5.18 -2.26 -11.79
C GLU A 31 5.63 -3.15 -10.65
N MET A 32 5.49 -2.68 -9.42
CA MET A 32 5.85 -3.48 -8.24
C MET A 32 4.74 -4.45 -7.84
N GLY A 33 3.63 -4.46 -8.57
CA GLY A 33 2.55 -5.39 -8.30
C GLY A 33 1.42 -4.83 -7.46
N VAL A 34 1.46 -3.55 -7.12
CA VAL A 34 0.38 -2.90 -6.39
C VAL A 34 -0.70 -2.53 -7.40
N THR A 35 -1.55 -3.50 -7.72
CA THR A 35 -2.56 -3.36 -8.76
C THR A 35 -3.94 -3.56 -8.17
N PRO A 36 -4.98 -2.99 -8.81
CA PRO A 36 -6.36 -3.18 -8.31
C PRO A 36 -6.70 -4.65 -8.16
N GLY A 37 -7.35 -4.97 -7.06
CA GLY A 37 -7.75 -6.33 -6.75
C GLY A 37 -6.79 -7.10 -5.87
N VAL A 38 -5.58 -6.59 -5.68
CA VAL A 38 -4.57 -7.26 -4.87
C VAL A 38 -4.80 -6.93 -3.40
N GLU A 39 -4.65 -7.93 -2.55
CA GLU A 39 -4.71 -7.72 -1.11
C GLU A 39 -3.34 -7.29 -0.61
N ILE A 40 -3.30 -6.23 0.18
CA ILE A 40 -2.06 -5.70 0.74
C ILE A 40 -2.24 -5.64 2.26
N ARG A 41 -1.21 -6.03 2.99
CA ARG A 41 -1.24 -6.06 4.45
C ARG A 41 -0.08 -5.25 4.99
N ARG A 42 -0.35 -4.39 5.96
CA ARG A 42 0.71 -3.63 6.60
C ARG A 42 1.39 -4.49 7.66
N LEU A 43 2.70 -4.66 7.53
CA LEU A 43 3.50 -5.45 8.47
C LEU A 43 4.08 -4.58 9.58
N GLY A 44 4.45 -3.34 9.25
CA GLY A 44 5.08 -2.45 10.20
C GLY A 44 5.64 -1.25 9.50
N ALA A 45 6.52 -0.53 10.19
CA ALA A 45 7.18 0.64 9.64
C ALA A 45 8.55 0.77 10.27
N ALA A 46 9.42 1.54 9.61
CA ALA A 46 10.72 1.89 10.17
C ALA A 46 10.52 2.71 11.44
N PRO A 47 11.56 2.84 12.27
CA PRO A 47 11.42 3.49 13.59
C PRO A 47 10.80 4.88 13.56
N LEU A 48 11.00 5.64 12.48
CA LEU A 48 10.42 6.97 12.35
C LEU A 48 9.09 6.96 11.59
N GLY A 49 8.54 5.77 11.33
CA GLY A 49 7.27 5.65 10.65
C GLY A 49 7.35 5.62 9.14
N ASP A 50 8.55 5.67 8.58
CA ASP A 50 8.75 5.73 7.15
C ASP A 50 10.10 5.10 6.80
N PRO A 51 10.19 4.15 5.86
CA PRO A 51 9.10 3.63 5.03
C PRO A 51 8.21 2.65 5.78
N ILE A 52 7.06 2.34 5.17
CA ILE A 52 6.11 1.38 5.70
C ILE A 52 6.32 0.05 4.97
N GLU A 53 6.32 -1.05 5.73
CA GLU A 53 6.46 -2.38 5.17
C GLU A 53 5.11 -3.03 4.94
N PHE A 54 4.93 -3.56 3.74
CA PHE A 54 3.70 -4.26 3.35
C PHE A 54 4.03 -5.65 2.84
N GLU A 55 3.02 -6.51 2.87
CA GLU A 55 3.08 -7.82 2.26
C GLU A 55 1.97 -7.92 1.23
N LEU A 56 2.31 -8.42 0.05
CA LEU A 56 1.34 -8.67 -1.01
C LEU A 56 1.88 -9.81 -1.87
N ARG A 57 0.97 -10.69 -2.30
CA ARG A 57 1.28 -11.81 -3.19
C ARG A 57 2.44 -12.66 -2.68
N GLY A 58 2.60 -12.74 -1.35
CA GLY A 58 3.63 -13.60 -0.77
C GLY A 58 5.00 -12.98 -0.68
N TYR A 59 5.16 -11.71 -1.02
CA TYR A 59 6.45 -11.05 -0.85
C TYR A 59 6.29 -9.73 -0.11
N ARG A 60 7.40 -9.22 0.39
CA ARG A 60 7.42 -7.98 1.14
C ARG A 60 7.84 -6.82 0.27
N LEU A 61 7.31 -5.66 0.60
CA LEU A 61 7.51 -4.46 -0.17
C LEU A 61 7.56 -3.27 0.79
N SER A 62 8.58 -2.43 0.65
CA SER A 62 8.67 -1.21 1.44
C SER A 62 8.26 -0.03 0.57
N LEU A 63 7.31 0.74 1.07
CA LEU A 63 6.84 1.94 0.38
C LEU A 63 7.06 3.15 1.27
N ARG A 64 7.50 4.23 0.68
CA ARG A 64 7.52 5.49 1.39
C ARG A 64 6.09 5.88 1.74
N LYS A 65 5.93 6.56 2.86
CA LYS A 65 4.61 6.98 3.29
C LYS A 65 3.92 7.78 2.19
N SER A 66 4.66 8.65 1.50
CA SER A 66 4.11 9.43 0.40
C SER A 66 3.62 8.55 -0.74
N GLU A 67 4.31 7.42 -1.00
CA GLU A 67 3.89 6.48 -2.03
C GLU A 67 2.64 5.73 -1.60
N ALA A 68 2.60 5.29 -0.35
CA ALA A 68 1.46 4.55 0.16
C ALA A 68 0.19 5.40 0.21
N GLN A 69 0.33 6.71 0.25
CA GLN A 69 -0.82 7.61 0.20
C GLN A 69 -1.50 7.62 -1.15
N HIS A 70 -0.81 7.18 -2.20
CA HIS A 70 -1.39 7.09 -3.54
C HIS A 70 -2.16 5.79 -3.77
N VAL A 71 -2.09 4.85 -2.83
CA VAL A 71 -2.75 3.56 -2.97
C VAL A 71 -4.06 3.60 -2.19
N GLU A 72 -5.17 3.50 -2.91
CA GLU A 72 -6.50 3.49 -2.29
C GLU A 72 -6.93 2.05 -2.08
N VAL A 73 -7.31 1.72 -0.85
CA VAL A 73 -7.69 0.36 -0.49
C VAL A 73 -9.06 0.34 0.20
N ASP A 74 -9.75 -0.79 0.04
CA ASP A 74 -10.90 -1.13 0.87
C ASP A 74 -10.39 -1.92 2.05
N SER A 75 -10.67 -1.46 3.24
CA SER A 75 -10.25 -2.16 4.45
C SER A 75 -10.97 -3.51 4.52
N LEU A 76 -10.20 -4.58 4.73
CA LEU A 76 -10.74 -5.94 4.79
C LEU A 76 -11.01 -6.37 6.22
N GLN A 77 -10.83 -5.48 7.16
CA GLN A 77 -10.99 -5.86 8.52
C GLN A 77 -11.79 -4.82 9.28
#